data_0bae2d1ce01856824dc0138daa103209
#
_entry.id   0bae2d1ce01856824dc0138daa103209
#
_cell.length_a   1.000
_cell.length_b   1.000
_cell.length_c   1.000
_cell.angle_alpha   90.00
_cell.angle_beta   90.00
_cell.angle_gamma   90.00
#
_symmetry.space_group_name_H-M   'P 1'
#
loop_
_entity.id
_entity.type
_entity.pdbx_description
1 polymer ?
#
loop_
_entity_poly.entity_id
_entity_poly.type
_entity_poly.pdbx_seq_one_letter_code
_entity_poly.pdbx_strand_id
1 'polypeptide(L)'
;MFCFQCQETAKGTGCILSGVCGKTPEVANMQDLLLFVVRGIAVYNQALRKDGRSSARADKFIFDALFTTITNANFDKHAIIEKIKKGLELKKDLSNQVTIEHAPDECTWYGDETEFEEKAQTVGVLRTSDEDIRSLKELVHYGIKGMAAYVEHAYNLGYENPEIFAFMQYALAELTREDITVDELITLTLATGNHGVQAMAQLDTANTSHYGNPEISEVNIGVRNNPGILVSGHDLKDIEELLQQTEGTGIDIYTHSEMLPAHYYPQLKKYKHLVGNYGNAWWKQKEEFESFNGPILFTTNCIVPPRPNATYKDRIYTTGATGLEGATYIPERKDGKQKDFSVIIEHARRCQPPVAIESGKIVGGFAHAQVIALADKVVEAVKSGAIRKFFVMAGCDGRMKSRSYYTELSLIHISEPT
;
A
#
# COMPACT_ATOMS: atom_id res chain seq x y z
N MET A 1 20.34 8.57 6.65
CA MET A 1 19.37 7.84 5.81
C MET A 1 20.02 6.67 5.10
N PHE A 2 19.42 5.50 5.10
CA PHE A 2 19.68 4.39 4.19
C PHE A 2 18.35 3.72 3.86
N CYS A 3 18.04 3.49 2.57
CA CYS A 3 16.79 2.85 2.16
C CYS A 3 17.02 2.01 0.90
N PHE A 4 16.62 0.73 0.91
CA PHE A 4 16.72 -0.18 -0.22
C PHE A 4 15.48 -1.07 -0.44
N GLN A 5 14.32 -0.61 0.04
CA GLN A 5 13.08 -1.40 0.02
C GLN A 5 12.38 -1.49 -1.35
N CYS A 6 12.89 -0.85 -2.40
CA CYS A 6 12.28 -0.90 -3.74
C CYS A 6 13.32 -1.14 -4.83
N GLN A 7 12.88 -1.63 -5.98
CA GLN A 7 13.74 -1.87 -7.16
C GLN A 7 14.33 -0.59 -7.75
N GLU A 8 13.74 0.57 -7.48
CA GLU A 8 14.20 1.88 -7.96
C GLU A 8 15.39 2.42 -7.16
N THR A 9 15.85 1.68 -6.15
CA THR A 9 16.91 2.15 -5.23
C THR A 9 18.19 2.54 -5.99
N ALA A 10 18.86 3.58 -5.53
CA ALA A 10 20.00 4.16 -6.21
C ALA A 10 21.10 3.11 -6.46
N LYS A 11 21.50 2.95 -7.72
CA LYS A 11 22.52 2.02 -8.19
C LYS A 11 22.27 0.53 -7.85
N GLY A 12 21.04 0.19 -7.42
CA GLY A 12 20.73 -1.16 -6.94
C GLY A 12 21.33 -1.51 -5.56
N THR A 13 21.93 -0.54 -4.85
CA THR A 13 22.59 -0.78 -3.56
C THR A 13 21.93 -0.11 -2.37
N GLY A 14 21.32 1.05 -2.59
CA GLY A 14 20.63 1.81 -1.52
C GLY A 14 20.62 3.30 -1.77
N CYS A 15 19.59 3.97 -1.31
CA CYS A 15 19.48 5.43 -1.30
C CYS A 15 20.09 5.97 -0.01
N ILE A 16 21.13 6.80 -0.12
CA ILE A 16 21.91 7.31 1.03
C ILE A 16 21.82 8.85 1.19
N LEU A 17 21.52 9.58 0.11
CA LEU A 17 21.39 11.05 0.11
C LEU A 17 19.92 11.47 0.09
N SER A 18 19.15 10.88 -0.80
CA SER A 18 17.69 11.04 -0.94
C SER A 18 17.13 9.83 -1.66
N GLY A 19 15.86 9.51 -1.47
CA GLY A 19 15.17 8.45 -2.20
C GLY A 19 15.05 8.80 -3.68
N VAL A 20 15.29 7.85 -4.58
CA VAL A 20 14.97 7.98 -6.02
C VAL A 20 13.47 8.28 -6.22
N CYS A 21 12.63 7.82 -5.27
CA CYS A 21 11.20 8.11 -5.21
C CYS A 21 10.86 9.55 -4.77
N GLY A 22 11.83 10.34 -4.32
CA GLY A 22 11.64 11.69 -3.76
C GLY A 22 11.57 11.76 -2.23
N LYS A 23 11.74 10.63 -1.52
CA LYS A 23 11.80 10.61 -0.05
C LYS A 23 13.01 11.40 0.44
N THR A 24 12.79 12.34 1.37
CA THR A 24 13.88 13.09 2.01
C THR A 24 14.56 12.26 3.09
N PRO A 25 15.80 12.62 3.51
CA PRO A 25 16.47 11.95 4.63
C PRO A 25 15.67 12.00 5.93
N GLU A 26 15.03 13.13 6.19
CA GLU A 26 14.23 13.36 7.40
C GLU A 26 13.02 12.43 7.45
N VAL A 27 12.29 12.29 6.33
CA VAL A 27 11.16 11.37 6.22
C VAL A 27 11.63 9.93 6.39
N ALA A 28 12.75 9.54 5.78
CA ALA A 28 13.29 8.19 5.91
C ALA A 28 13.68 7.88 7.37
N ASN A 29 14.37 8.81 8.04
CA ASN A 29 14.77 8.68 9.43
C ASN A 29 13.55 8.56 10.37
N MET A 30 12.51 9.36 10.15
CA MET A 30 11.28 9.26 10.95
C MET A 30 10.53 7.93 10.70
N GLN A 31 10.57 7.39 9.48
CA GLN A 31 10.02 6.06 9.21
C GLN A 31 10.79 4.97 9.96
N ASP A 32 12.13 5.05 10.00
CA ASP A 32 12.96 4.10 10.76
C ASP A 32 12.63 4.17 12.26
N LEU A 33 12.47 5.38 12.82
CA LEU A 33 12.08 5.58 14.21
C LEU A 33 10.66 5.06 14.50
N LEU A 34 9.71 5.29 13.60
CA LEU A 34 8.36 4.72 13.73
C LEU A 34 8.40 3.20 13.80
N LEU A 35 9.19 2.54 12.93
CA LEU A 35 9.36 1.10 12.94
C LEU A 35 10.03 0.57 14.21
N PHE A 36 10.96 1.32 14.76
CA PHE A 36 11.57 1.03 16.07
C PHE A 36 10.53 1.05 17.20
N VAL A 37 9.66 2.07 17.23
CA VAL A 37 8.57 2.15 18.21
C VAL A 37 7.56 1.02 18.02
N VAL A 38 7.21 0.68 16.78
CA VAL A 38 6.30 -0.43 16.43
C VAL A 38 6.82 -1.77 16.95
N ARG A 39 8.13 -2.04 16.81
CA ARG A 39 8.75 -3.25 17.35
C ARG A 39 8.60 -3.31 18.88
N GLY A 40 8.81 -2.21 19.59
CA GLY A 40 8.60 -2.15 21.05
C GLY A 40 7.15 -2.43 21.45
N ILE A 41 6.17 -1.89 20.72
CA ILE A 41 4.75 -2.18 20.93
C ILE A 41 4.47 -3.69 20.69
N ALA A 42 5.04 -4.27 19.62
CA ALA A 42 4.88 -5.67 19.31
C ALA A 42 5.42 -6.59 20.42
N VAL A 43 6.59 -6.28 20.98
CA VAL A 43 7.18 -7.03 22.10
C VAL A 43 6.27 -7.02 23.33
N TYR A 44 5.73 -5.86 23.72
CA TYR A 44 4.80 -5.78 24.85
C TYR A 44 3.49 -6.52 24.58
N ASN A 45 2.89 -6.36 23.41
CA ASN A 45 1.62 -7.01 23.11
C ASN A 45 1.78 -8.54 22.93
N GLN A 46 2.96 -9.01 22.48
CA GLN A 46 3.30 -10.43 22.48
C GLN A 46 3.44 -11.00 23.90
N ALA A 47 4.03 -10.24 24.82
CA ALA A 47 4.07 -10.65 26.23
C ALA A 47 2.66 -10.77 26.83
N LEU A 48 1.77 -9.81 26.52
CA LEU A 48 0.35 -9.90 26.92
C LEU A 48 -0.35 -11.13 26.33
N ARG A 49 -0.06 -11.49 25.06
CA ARG A 49 -0.64 -12.69 24.42
C ARG A 49 -0.23 -13.99 25.09
N LYS A 50 1.00 -14.07 25.61
CA LYS A 50 1.45 -15.23 26.41
C LYS A 50 0.60 -15.42 27.69
N ASP A 51 0.06 -14.31 28.23
CA ASP A 51 -0.85 -14.31 29.38
C ASP A 51 -2.34 -14.45 28.97
N GLY A 52 -2.63 -14.79 27.72
CA GLY A 52 -3.99 -14.91 27.20
C GLY A 52 -4.73 -13.57 27.02
N ARG A 53 -4.01 -12.44 27.02
CA ARG A 53 -4.53 -11.09 26.80
C ARG A 53 -3.98 -10.53 25.49
N SER A 54 -4.62 -9.52 24.93
CA SER A 54 -4.10 -8.75 23.80
C SER A 54 -4.74 -7.37 23.75
N SER A 55 -4.11 -6.44 23.07
CA SER A 55 -4.64 -5.10 22.85
C SER A 55 -5.03 -4.92 21.37
N ALA A 56 -6.34 -4.89 21.09
CA ALA A 56 -6.83 -4.58 19.74
C ALA A 56 -6.35 -3.20 19.23
N ARG A 57 -6.15 -2.24 20.15
CA ARG A 57 -5.56 -0.94 19.81
C ARG A 57 -4.11 -1.09 19.32
N ALA A 58 -3.34 -2.00 19.92
CA ALA A 58 -1.98 -2.30 19.46
C ALA A 58 -1.98 -3.05 18.13
N ASP A 59 -2.89 -4.01 17.96
CA ASP A 59 -3.04 -4.74 16.70
C ASP A 59 -3.27 -3.76 15.54
N LYS A 60 -4.27 -2.88 15.67
CA LYS A 60 -4.57 -1.87 14.67
C LYS A 60 -3.42 -0.90 14.43
N PHE A 61 -2.81 -0.35 15.48
CA PHE A 61 -1.72 0.60 15.36
C PHE A 61 -0.53 0.02 14.60
N ILE A 62 -0.20 -1.26 14.84
CA ILE A 62 0.95 -1.92 14.22
C ILE A 62 0.77 -2.01 12.70
N PHE A 63 -0.36 -2.50 12.20
CA PHE A 63 -0.52 -2.61 10.75
C PHE A 63 -0.70 -1.24 10.07
N ASP A 64 -1.39 -0.28 10.69
CA ASP A 64 -1.49 1.10 10.19
C ASP A 64 -0.10 1.75 10.05
N ALA A 65 0.75 1.59 11.08
CA ALA A 65 2.09 2.18 11.09
C ALA A 65 3.02 1.50 10.07
N LEU A 66 2.95 0.18 9.94
CA LEU A 66 3.71 -0.57 8.93
C LEU A 66 3.30 -0.13 7.53
N PHE A 67 2.00 -0.02 7.26
CA PHE A 67 1.50 0.42 5.96
C PHE A 67 1.94 1.86 5.62
N THR A 68 1.95 2.76 6.61
CA THR A 68 2.47 4.13 6.44
C THR A 68 3.93 4.16 5.93
N THR A 69 4.73 3.15 6.27
CA THR A 69 6.15 3.08 5.89
C THR A 69 6.41 2.29 4.61
N ILE A 70 5.39 1.79 3.92
CA ILE A 70 5.53 1.16 2.60
C ILE A 70 6.11 2.17 1.60
N THR A 71 6.79 1.64 0.58
CA THR A 71 7.35 2.49 -0.47
C THR A 71 6.29 3.40 -1.10
N ASN A 72 6.60 4.67 -1.27
CA ASN A 72 5.76 5.67 -1.93
C ASN A 72 4.36 5.88 -1.31
N ALA A 73 4.18 5.59 -0.02
CA ALA A 73 2.92 5.83 0.68
C ALA A 73 2.89 7.20 1.38
N ASN A 74 3.89 7.49 2.20
CA ASN A 74 3.88 8.69 3.03
C ASN A 74 5.19 9.48 2.93
N PHE A 75 5.09 10.73 2.54
CA PHE A 75 6.17 11.72 2.39
C PHE A 75 6.00 12.91 3.36
N ASP A 76 5.03 12.84 4.28
CA ASP A 76 4.76 13.88 5.25
C ASP A 76 5.47 13.56 6.58
N LYS A 77 6.55 14.29 6.87
CA LYS A 77 7.33 14.15 8.10
C LYS A 77 6.47 14.38 9.34
N HIS A 78 5.58 15.38 9.31
CA HIS A 78 4.75 15.72 10.47
C HIS A 78 3.72 14.63 10.78
N ALA A 79 3.09 14.05 9.76
CA ALA A 79 2.17 12.92 9.93
C ALA A 79 2.87 11.71 10.58
N ILE A 80 4.12 11.44 10.19
CA ILE A 80 4.93 10.36 10.78
C ILE A 80 5.31 10.67 12.24
N ILE A 81 5.73 11.90 12.54
CA ILE A 81 6.03 12.35 13.91
C ILE A 81 4.81 12.17 14.83
N GLU A 82 3.63 12.61 14.40
CA GLU A 82 2.40 12.42 15.18
C GLU A 82 2.06 10.93 15.39
N LYS A 83 2.35 10.08 14.40
CA LYS A 83 2.19 8.63 14.56
C LYS A 83 3.22 8.04 15.55
N ILE A 84 4.46 8.52 15.56
CA ILE A 84 5.47 8.14 16.56
C ILE A 84 5.00 8.49 17.98
N LYS A 85 4.52 9.73 18.21
CA LYS A 85 3.99 10.17 19.51
C LYS A 85 2.87 9.26 20.01
N LYS A 86 1.87 8.98 19.15
CA LYS A 86 0.78 8.03 19.47
C LYS A 86 1.30 6.63 19.77
N GLY A 87 2.33 6.18 19.05
CA GLY A 87 2.98 4.90 19.30
C GLY A 87 3.69 4.85 20.66
N LEU A 88 4.39 5.92 21.05
CA LEU A 88 5.04 6.01 22.35
C LEU A 88 4.04 6.04 23.51
N GLU A 89 2.91 6.75 23.36
CA GLU A 89 1.82 6.72 24.34
C GLU A 89 1.25 5.29 24.49
N LEU A 90 0.93 4.62 23.37
CA LEU A 90 0.43 3.26 23.37
C LEU A 90 1.44 2.28 23.98
N LYS A 91 2.72 2.42 23.66
CA LYS A 91 3.81 1.63 24.23
C LYS A 91 3.90 1.80 25.75
N LYS A 92 3.72 3.03 26.23
CA LYS A 92 3.66 3.34 27.67
C LYS A 92 2.46 2.66 28.35
N ASP A 93 1.29 2.72 27.73
CA ASP A 93 0.08 2.04 28.25
C ASP A 93 0.28 0.53 28.38
N LEU A 94 0.94 -0.10 27.41
CA LEU A 94 1.24 -1.53 27.43
C LEU A 94 2.30 -1.88 28.47
N SER A 95 3.35 -1.05 28.62
CA SER A 95 4.40 -1.28 29.61
C SER A 95 3.90 -1.26 31.07
N ASN A 96 2.79 -0.59 31.32
CA ASN A 96 2.14 -0.59 32.64
C ASN A 96 1.37 -1.91 32.93
N GLN A 97 1.17 -2.76 31.93
CA GLN A 97 0.35 -3.96 32.03
C GLN A 97 1.18 -5.27 32.07
N VAL A 98 2.43 -5.23 31.66
CA VAL A 98 3.32 -6.38 31.62
C VAL A 98 4.78 -5.93 31.77
N THR A 99 5.54 -6.70 32.56
CA THR A 99 6.98 -6.51 32.73
C THR A 99 7.74 -7.47 31.81
N ILE A 100 8.77 -6.98 31.15
CA ILE A 100 9.64 -7.77 30.28
C ILE A 100 11.04 -7.81 30.91
N GLU A 101 11.49 -9.01 31.26
CA GLU A 101 12.87 -9.23 31.70
C GLU A 101 13.81 -9.03 30.51
N HIS A 102 14.92 -8.32 30.70
CA HIS A 102 15.89 -8.00 29.64
C HIS A 102 15.24 -7.35 28.40
N ALA A 103 14.37 -6.34 28.63
CA ALA A 103 13.67 -5.63 27.60
C ALA A 103 14.64 -4.97 26.60
N PRO A 104 14.42 -5.15 25.27
CA PRO A 104 15.26 -4.51 24.25
C PRO A 104 15.07 -2.99 24.24
N ASP A 105 15.99 -2.28 23.58
CA ASP A 105 15.99 -0.82 23.45
C ASP A 105 14.68 -0.28 22.88
N GLU A 106 14.06 -1.00 21.97
CA GLU A 106 12.72 -0.72 21.42
C GLU A 106 11.63 -0.60 22.49
N CYS A 107 11.77 -1.31 23.60
CA CYS A 107 10.83 -1.27 24.72
C CYS A 107 11.16 -0.12 25.68
N THR A 108 12.44 0.12 25.96
CA THR A 108 12.90 0.98 27.05
C THR A 108 13.06 2.44 26.67
N TRP A 109 13.24 2.76 25.39
CA TRP A 109 13.41 4.12 24.92
C TRP A 109 12.07 4.88 24.88
N TYR A 110 12.03 6.05 25.51
CA TYR A 110 10.92 7.01 25.50
C TYR A 110 11.49 8.42 25.37
N GLY A 111 11.61 8.92 24.12
CA GLY A 111 12.06 10.27 23.86
C GLY A 111 10.92 11.22 23.50
N ASP A 112 11.18 12.50 23.60
CA ASP A 112 10.31 13.54 23.06
C ASP A 112 10.73 13.93 21.62
N GLU A 113 9.95 14.80 20.98
CA GLU A 113 10.18 15.18 19.57
C GLU A 113 11.58 15.77 19.32
N THR A 114 12.20 16.41 20.30
CA THR A 114 13.54 17.01 20.17
C THR A 114 14.65 15.96 20.05
N GLU A 115 14.41 14.74 20.54
CA GLU A 115 15.32 13.61 20.52
C GLU A 115 15.12 12.70 19.27
N PHE A 116 14.02 12.86 18.52
CA PHE A 116 13.67 11.95 17.44
C PHE A 116 14.72 11.88 16.34
N GLU A 117 15.27 13.01 15.92
CA GLU A 117 16.29 13.03 14.85
C GLU A 117 17.58 12.31 15.26
N GLU A 118 18.03 12.48 16.50
CA GLU A 118 19.22 11.80 17.01
C GLU A 118 18.98 10.29 17.12
N LYS A 119 17.86 9.89 17.72
CA LYS A 119 17.51 8.47 17.86
C LYS A 119 17.35 7.79 16.50
N ALA A 120 16.70 8.43 15.55
CA ALA A 120 16.46 7.89 14.22
C ALA A 120 17.76 7.54 13.46
N GLN A 121 18.86 8.22 13.74
CA GLN A 121 20.16 7.90 13.13
C GLN A 121 20.76 6.59 13.63
N THR A 122 20.32 6.08 14.78
CA THR A 122 20.87 4.88 15.43
C THR A 122 20.04 3.62 15.22
N VAL A 123 18.79 3.74 14.73
CA VAL A 123 17.82 2.63 14.71
C VAL A 123 17.47 2.13 13.32
N GLY A 124 18.05 2.69 12.26
CA GLY A 124 17.80 2.32 10.87
C GLY A 124 18.42 0.97 10.47
N VAL A 125 18.23 0.62 9.21
CA VAL A 125 18.63 -0.67 8.60
C VAL A 125 20.08 -1.04 8.89
N LEU A 126 21.00 -0.08 8.85
CA LEU A 126 22.45 -0.32 9.06
C LEU A 126 22.84 -0.54 10.52
N ARG A 127 21.90 -0.51 11.48
CA ARG A 127 22.14 -0.89 12.87
C ARG A 127 22.69 -2.32 12.99
N THR A 128 22.22 -3.24 12.15
CA THR A 128 22.72 -4.60 12.07
C THR A 128 23.93 -4.64 11.15
N SER A 129 25.13 -4.90 11.72
CA SER A 129 26.39 -4.86 11.01
C SER A 129 26.61 -6.07 10.09
N ASP A 130 26.19 -7.25 10.53
CA ASP A 130 26.25 -8.48 9.72
C ASP A 130 25.27 -8.37 8.54
N GLU A 131 25.76 -8.58 7.32
CA GLU A 131 25.01 -8.37 6.09
C GLU A 131 23.96 -9.44 5.86
N ASP A 132 24.24 -10.69 6.19
CA ASP A 132 23.31 -11.81 6.01
C ASP A 132 22.15 -11.68 7.01
N ILE A 133 22.46 -11.45 8.28
CA ILE A 133 21.46 -11.19 9.33
C ILE A 133 20.61 -9.97 8.97
N ARG A 134 21.22 -8.87 8.55
CA ARG A 134 20.53 -7.65 8.14
C ARG A 134 19.57 -7.91 6.97
N SER A 135 20.05 -8.59 5.94
CA SER A 135 19.26 -8.88 4.72
C SER A 135 18.05 -9.77 5.04
N LEU A 136 18.24 -10.79 5.86
CA LEU A 136 17.14 -11.67 6.29
C LEU A 136 16.14 -10.93 7.21
N LYS A 137 16.62 -10.11 8.17
CA LYS A 137 15.75 -9.28 8.99
C LYS A 137 14.89 -8.35 8.14
N GLU A 138 15.46 -7.70 7.14
CA GLU A 138 14.73 -6.79 6.26
C GLU A 138 13.79 -7.55 5.31
N LEU A 139 14.14 -8.75 4.86
CA LEU A 139 13.23 -9.59 4.06
C LEU A 139 11.96 -9.94 4.83
N VAL A 140 12.08 -10.38 6.09
CA VAL A 140 10.95 -10.59 6.99
C VAL A 140 10.15 -9.29 7.18
N HIS A 141 10.84 -8.19 7.45
CA HIS A 141 10.23 -6.88 7.68
C HIS A 141 9.42 -6.41 6.47
N TYR A 142 9.93 -6.55 5.24
CA TYR A 142 9.18 -6.19 4.02
C TYR A 142 8.00 -7.11 3.78
N GLY A 143 8.13 -8.40 4.08
CA GLY A 143 7.00 -9.34 4.05
C GLY A 143 5.87 -8.92 5.00
N ILE A 144 6.21 -8.52 6.23
CA ILE A 144 5.24 -8.05 7.22
C ILE A 144 4.60 -6.71 6.80
N LYS A 145 5.36 -5.79 6.18
CA LYS A 145 4.79 -4.56 5.63
C LYS A 145 3.77 -4.83 4.51
N GLY A 146 4.08 -5.76 3.60
CA GLY A 146 3.14 -6.18 2.57
C GLY A 146 1.88 -6.81 3.17
N MET A 147 2.06 -7.68 4.18
CA MET A 147 0.96 -8.27 4.93
C MET A 147 0.08 -7.21 5.59
N ALA A 148 0.68 -6.16 6.19
CA ALA A 148 -0.03 -5.07 6.82
C ALA A 148 -1.00 -4.35 5.87
N ALA A 149 -0.61 -4.14 4.60
CA ALA A 149 -1.47 -3.54 3.59
C ALA A 149 -2.71 -4.43 3.31
N TYR A 150 -2.53 -5.72 3.12
CA TYR A 150 -3.65 -6.64 2.91
C TYR A 150 -4.58 -6.72 4.12
N VAL A 151 -3.99 -6.76 5.32
CA VAL A 151 -4.72 -6.78 6.60
C VAL A 151 -5.56 -5.52 6.77
N GLU A 152 -5.02 -4.33 6.48
CA GLU A 152 -5.74 -3.07 6.63
C GLU A 152 -6.94 -2.99 5.69
N HIS A 153 -6.78 -3.38 4.43
CA HIS A 153 -7.88 -3.41 3.48
C HIS A 153 -8.99 -4.39 3.90
N ALA A 154 -8.62 -5.58 4.40
CA ALA A 154 -9.59 -6.55 4.92
C ALA A 154 -10.29 -6.01 6.18
N TYR A 155 -9.52 -5.40 7.11
CA TYR A 155 -10.04 -4.79 8.33
C TYR A 155 -11.06 -3.68 8.04
N ASN A 156 -10.80 -2.82 7.04
CA ASN A 156 -11.73 -1.78 6.60
C ASN A 156 -13.07 -2.33 6.09
N LEU A 157 -13.11 -3.60 5.68
CA LEU A 157 -14.31 -4.34 5.28
C LEU A 157 -14.92 -5.18 6.41
N GLY A 158 -14.38 -5.10 7.64
CA GLY A 158 -14.86 -5.84 8.81
C GLY A 158 -14.32 -7.27 8.92
N TYR A 159 -13.25 -7.60 8.22
CA TYR A 159 -12.59 -8.91 8.28
C TYR A 159 -11.31 -8.83 9.11
N GLU A 160 -11.32 -9.52 10.23
CA GLU A 160 -10.18 -9.61 11.15
C GLU A 160 -9.68 -11.05 11.27
N ASN A 161 -8.36 -11.22 11.42
CA ASN A 161 -7.75 -12.50 11.72
C ASN A 161 -6.71 -12.34 12.85
N PRO A 162 -7.08 -12.70 14.10
CA PRO A 162 -6.19 -12.59 15.26
C PRO A 162 -4.89 -13.40 15.15
N GLU A 163 -4.86 -14.49 14.37
CA GLU A 163 -3.66 -15.31 14.16
C GLU A 163 -2.64 -14.55 13.30
N ILE A 164 -3.11 -13.85 12.27
CA ILE A 164 -2.25 -13.00 11.44
C ILE A 164 -1.69 -11.84 12.28
N PHE A 165 -2.51 -11.19 13.09
CA PHE A 165 -2.06 -10.11 13.99
C PHE A 165 -1.00 -10.62 14.97
N ALA A 166 -1.24 -11.79 15.57
CA ALA A 166 -0.32 -12.42 16.50
C ALA A 166 1.02 -12.75 15.81
N PHE A 167 0.97 -13.31 14.60
CA PHE A 167 2.17 -13.64 13.85
C PHE A 167 2.99 -12.38 13.46
N MET A 168 2.33 -11.33 12.96
CA MET A 168 3.02 -10.07 12.64
C MET A 168 3.79 -9.52 13.82
N GLN A 169 3.18 -9.55 15.01
CA GLN A 169 3.81 -9.07 16.24
C GLN A 169 4.91 -10.00 16.74
N TYR A 170 4.71 -11.32 16.63
CA TYR A 170 5.75 -12.29 16.92
C TYR A 170 6.99 -12.04 16.06
N ALA A 171 6.79 -11.91 14.76
CA ALA A 171 7.91 -11.67 13.85
C ALA A 171 8.61 -10.33 14.13
N LEU A 172 7.86 -9.24 14.40
CA LEU A 172 8.44 -7.96 14.79
C LEU A 172 9.23 -8.04 16.10
N ALA A 173 8.77 -8.82 17.08
CA ALA A 173 9.48 -9.05 18.34
C ALA A 173 10.78 -9.84 18.12
N GLU A 174 10.76 -10.89 17.28
CA GLU A 174 11.96 -11.65 16.93
C GLU A 174 13.03 -10.77 16.22
N LEU A 175 12.61 -9.79 15.43
CA LEU A 175 13.54 -8.86 14.77
C LEU A 175 14.29 -7.94 15.77
N THR A 176 13.84 -7.82 17.02
CA THR A 176 14.57 -7.06 18.07
C THR A 176 15.73 -7.86 18.68
N ARG A 177 15.77 -9.18 18.51
CA ARG A 177 16.82 -10.03 19.07
C ARG A 177 18.16 -9.75 18.43
N GLU A 178 19.19 -9.60 19.24
CA GLU A 178 20.59 -9.44 18.79
C GLU A 178 21.25 -10.80 18.52
N ASP A 179 20.81 -11.85 19.22
CA ASP A 179 21.33 -13.21 19.17
C ASP A 179 20.66 -14.10 18.12
N ILE A 180 19.74 -13.57 17.32
CA ILE A 180 19.00 -14.33 16.31
C ILE A 180 19.94 -14.86 15.22
N THR A 181 19.83 -16.15 14.94
CA THR A 181 20.67 -16.84 13.96
C THR A 181 20.11 -16.80 12.54
N VAL A 182 20.96 -17.08 11.55
CA VAL A 182 20.55 -17.20 10.13
C VAL A 182 19.46 -18.26 9.95
N ASP A 183 19.59 -19.43 10.60
CA ASP A 183 18.59 -20.52 10.48
C ASP A 183 17.25 -20.15 11.06
N GLU A 184 17.22 -19.43 12.20
CA GLU A 184 15.98 -18.89 12.79
C GLU A 184 15.35 -17.86 11.84
N LEU A 185 16.13 -16.97 11.23
CA LEU A 185 15.64 -15.97 10.27
C LEU A 185 15.12 -16.60 8.97
N ILE A 186 15.75 -17.67 8.47
CA ILE A 186 15.24 -18.43 7.33
C ILE A 186 13.88 -19.03 7.67
N THR A 187 13.77 -19.66 8.86
CA THR A 187 12.50 -20.23 9.34
C THR A 187 11.43 -19.15 9.47
N LEU A 188 11.77 -17.99 10.03
CA LEU A 188 10.85 -16.85 10.17
C LEU A 188 10.44 -16.28 8.82
N THR A 189 11.35 -16.23 7.83
CA THR A 189 11.07 -15.81 6.46
C THR A 189 10.03 -16.71 5.79
N LEU A 190 10.18 -18.03 5.90
CA LEU A 190 9.22 -18.99 5.34
C LEU A 190 7.85 -18.89 6.05
N ALA A 191 7.86 -18.71 7.37
CA ALA A 191 6.64 -18.48 8.13
C ALA A 191 5.94 -17.17 7.73
N THR A 192 6.72 -16.10 7.47
CA THR A 192 6.19 -14.82 6.96
C THR A 192 5.52 -15.01 5.60
N GLY A 193 6.12 -15.80 4.70
CA GLY A 193 5.51 -16.13 3.42
C GLY A 193 4.18 -16.86 3.57
N ASN A 194 4.12 -17.86 4.47
CA ASN A 194 2.90 -18.64 4.72
C ASN A 194 1.75 -17.76 5.26
N HIS A 195 2.03 -16.89 6.24
CA HIS A 195 1.02 -15.97 6.77
C HIS A 195 0.66 -14.87 5.77
N GLY A 196 1.60 -14.49 4.87
CA GLY A 196 1.32 -13.60 3.75
C GLY A 196 0.27 -14.18 2.79
N VAL A 197 0.35 -15.48 2.47
CA VAL A 197 -0.68 -16.18 1.68
C VAL A 197 -2.04 -16.14 2.38
N GLN A 198 -2.07 -16.35 3.70
CA GLN A 198 -3.31 -16.28 4.48
C GLN A 198 -3.92 -14.86 4.49
N ALA A 199 -3.09 -13.82 4.62
CA ALA A 199 -3.54 -12.44 4.56
C ALA A 199 -4.11 -12.07 3.18
N MET A 200 -3.48 -12.54 2.09
CA MET A 200 -4.00 -12.37 0.72
C MET A 200 -5.33 -13.09 0.53
N ALA A 201 -5.46 -14.33 1.00
CA ALA A 201 -6.71 -15.10 0.93
C ALA A 201 -7.84 -14.43 1.73
N GLN A 202 -7.52 -13.85 2.90
CA GLN A 202 -8.47 -13.08 3.69
C GLN A 202 -8.95 -11.84 2.92
N LEU A 203 -8.05 -11.09 2.30
CA LEU A 203 -8.41 -9.90 1.51
C LEU A 203 -9.24 -10.28 0.29
N ASP A 204 -8.87 -11.35 -0.42
CA ASP A 204 -9.68 -11.86 -1.55
C ASP A 204 -11.10 -12.20 -1.11
N THR A 205 -11.23 -12.91 0.03
CA THR A 205 -12.54 -13.23 0.63
C THR A 205 -13.32 -11.97 1.00
N ALA A 206 -12.67 -10.98 1.62
CA ALA A 206 -13.29 -9.72 2.01
C ALA A 206 -13.80 -8.95 0.77
N ASN A 207 -12.96 -8.79 -0.24
CA ASN A 207 -13.29 -8.07 -1.47
C ASN A 207 -14.39 -8.78 -2.26
N THR A 208 -14.28 -10.09 -2.48
CA THR A 208 -15.25 -10.84 -3.29
C THR A 208 -16.59 -11.00 -2.59
N SER A 209 -16.59 -11.13 -1.26
CA SER A 209 -17.85 -11.17 -0.48
C SER A 209 -18.56 -9.82 -0.48
N HIS A 210 -17.80 -8.71 -0.44
CA HIS A 210 -18.38 -7.36 -0.35
C HIS A 210 -18.75 -6.79 -1.72
N TYR A 211 -17.89 -6.96 -2.72
CA TYR A 211 -18.04 -6.34 -4.05
C TYR A 211 -18.48 -7.32 -5.14
N GLY A 212 -18.54 -8.62 -4.85
CA GLY A 212 -18.73 -9.70 -5.83
C GLY A 212 -17.42 -10.10 -6.51
N ASN A 213 -17.42 -11.25 -7.18
CA ASN A 213 -16.27 -11.67 -7.96
C ASN A 213 -16.03 -10.72 -9.14
N PRO A 214 -14.78 -10.31 -9.41
CA PRO A 214 -14.47 -9.52 -10.59
C PRO A 214 -14.98 -10.21 -11.87
N GLU A 215 -15.52 -9.40 -12.78
CA GLU A 215 -16.08 -9.86 -14.05
C GLU A 215 -15.28 -9.29 -15.22
N ILE A 216 -15.18 -10.05 -16.31
CA ILE A 216 -14.62 -9.54 -17.57
C ILE A 216 -15.41 -8.31 -17.98
N SER A 217 -14.74 -7.17 -18.05
CA SER A 217 -15.36 -5.86 -18.28
C SER A 217 -14.55 -5.02 -19.26
N GLU A 218 -15.26 -4.29 -20.11
CA GLU A 218 -14.67 -3.19 -20.87
C GLU A 218 -14.60 -1.94 -19.99
N VAL A 219 -13.43 -1.32 -19.90
CA VAL A 219 -13.20 -0.08 -19.15
C VAL A 219 -12.85 1.03 -20.14
N ASN A 220 -13.60 2.12 -20.10
CA ASN A 220 -13.32 3.30 -20.90
C ASN A 220 -12.00 3.97 -20.45
N ILE A 221 -11.21 4.45 -21.40
CA ILE A 221 -9.97 5.20 -21.13
C ILE A 221 -10.03 6.67 -21.60
N GLY A 222 -11.20 7.10 -22.09
CA GLY A 222 -11.50 8.50 -22.40
C GLY A 222 -12.18 9.23 -21.23
N VAL A 223 -12.62 10.44 -21.49
CA VAL A 223 -13.28 11.32 -20.50
C VAL A 223 -14.67 11.77 -20.94
N ARG A 224 -15.46 12.28 -20.00
CA ARG A 224 -16.73 12.98 -20.22
C ARG A 224 -16.57 14.48 -19.97
N ASN A 225 -17.67 15.23 -20.17
CA ASN A 225 -17.69 16.69 -20.02
C ASN A 225 -18.13 17.16 -18.63
N ASN A 226 -18.10 16.30 -17.63
CA ASN A 226 -18.39 16.66 -16.24
C ASN A 226 -17.09 16.94 -15.47
N PRO A 227 -17.12 17.77 -14.43
CA PRO A 227 -16.04 17.83 -13.46
C PRO A 227 -15.76 16.42 -12.90
N GLY A 228 -14.50 16.12 -12.60
CA GLY A 228 -14.11 14.79 -12.18
C GLY A 228 -13.21 14.78 -10.95
N ILE A 229 -13.22 13.65 -10.24
CA ILE A 229 -12.23 13.29 -9.20
C ILE A 229 -11.45 12.10 -9.70
N LEU A 230 -10.12 12.17 -9.61
CA LEU A 230 -9.19 11.09 -9.95
C LEU A 230 -8.81 10.34 -8.68
N VAL A 231 -8.97 9.02 -8.68
CA VAL A 231 -8.65 8.18 -7.52
C VAL A 231 -7.49 7.24 -7.88
N SER A 232 -6.39 7.36 -7.14
CA SER A 232 -5.20 6.52 -7.27
C SER A 232 -4.93 5.77 -5.97
N GLY A 233 -4.31 4.60 -6.06
CA GLY A 233 -4.03 3.71 -4.94
C GLY A 233 -4.79 2.39 -5.06
N HIS A 234 -5.16 1.75 -3.92
CA HIS A 234 -5.67 0.39 -3.92
C HIS A 234 -6.94 0.18 -3.07
N ASP A 235 -7.34 1.15 -2.21
CA ASP A 235 -8.42 0.96 -1.23
C ASP A 235 -9.79 1.02 -1.90
N LEU A 236 -10.44 -0.16 -2.02
CA LEU A 236 -11.77 -0.29 -2.61
C LEU A 236 -12.88 0.29 -1.70
N LYS A 237 -12.65 0.35 -0.37
CA LYS A 237 -13.62 0.93 0.55
C LYS A 237 -13.66 2.45 0.42
N ASP A 238 -12.52 3.08 0.22
CA ASP A 238 -12.45 4.53 0.01
C ASP A 238 -13.15 4.96 -1.29
N ILE A 239 -12.90 4.24 -2.40
CA ILE A 239 -13.59 4.56 -3.66
C ILE A 239 -15.09 4.24 -3.59
N GLU A 240 -15.51 3.18 -2.88
CA GLU A 240 -16.92 2.89 -2.66
C GLU A 240 -17.62 4.06 -1.94
N GLU A 241 -17.07 4.52 -0.83
CA GLU A 241 -17.65 5.62 -0.04
C GLU A 241 -17.66 6.95 -0.82
N LEU A 242 -16.62 7.19 -1.64
CA LEU A 242 -16.62 8.35 -2.54
C LEU A 242 -17.71 8.24 -3.62
N LEU A 243 -17.89 7.07 -4.23
CA LEU A 243 -18.93 6.82 -5.22
C LEU A 243 -20.33 7.02 -4.63
N GLN A 244 -20.56 6.55 -3.39
CA GLN A 244 -21.84 6.77 -2.70
C GLN A 244 -22.13 8.26 -2.46
N GLN A 245 -21.10 9.05 -2.07
CA GLN A 245 -21.26 10.48 -1.77
C GLN A 245 -21.31 11.37 -3.02
N THR A 246 -20.85 10.87 -4.16
CA THR A 246 -20.88 11.59 -5.45
C THR A 246 -22.05 11.22 -6.34
N GLU A 247 -22.84 10.20 -5.98
CA GLU A 247 -24.00 9.78 -6.78
C GLU A 247 -25.03 10.93 -6.91
N GLY A 248 -25.42 11.21 -8.15
CA GLY A 248 -26.37 12.28 -8.46
C GLY A 248 -25.83 13.71 -8.35
N THR A 249 -24.54 13.91 -8.04
CA THR A 249 -23.95 15.25 -7.88
C THR A 249 -23.49 15.90 -9.19
N GLY A 250 -23.44 15.16 -10.29
CA GLY A 250 -22.89 15.61 -11.57
C GLY A 250 -21.35 15.56 -11.65
N ILE A 251 -20.69 14.93 -10.67
CA ILE A 251 -19.25 14.72 -10.65
C ILE A 251 -18.95 13.30 -11.14
N ASP A 252 -18.01 13.19 -12.08
CA ASP A 252 -17.54 11.90 -12.59
C ASP A 252 -16.31 11.42 -11.77
N ILE A 253 -16.22 10.11 -11.58
CA ILE A 253 -15.09 9.47 -10.90
C ILE A 253 -14.26 8.70 -11.93
N TYR A 254 -12.96 8.89 -11.85
CA TYR A 254 -11.96 8.21 -12.68
C TYR A 254 -10.97 7.49 -11.78
N THR A 255 -10.53 6.32 -12.20
CA THR A 255 -9.39 5.63 -11.57
C THR A 255 -8.09 5.95 -12.30
N HIS A 256 -6.97 5.80 -11.60
CA HIS A 256 -5.63 5.89 -12.16
C HIS A 256 -4.80 4.71 -11.72
N SER A 257 -3.99 4.16 -12.65
CA SER A 257 -3.01 3.12 -12.36
C SER A 257 -3.65 1.90 -11.66
N GLU A 258 -3.23 1.61 -10.44
CA GLU A 258 -3.57 0.39 -9.70
C GLU A 258 -4.98 0.38 -9.10
N MET A 259 -5.73 1.48 -9.21
CA MET A 259 -7.15 1.51 -8.90
C MET A 259 -8.04 0.97 -10.06
N LEU A 260 -7.46 0.69 -11.23
CA LEU A 260 -8.15 0.09 -12.36
C LEU A 260 -9.03 -1.14 -12.00
N PRO A 261 -8.63 -2.07 -11.11
CA PRO A 261 -9.46 -3.21 -10.73
C PRO A 261 -10.83 -2.84 -10.15
N ALA A 262 -11.06 -1.64 -9.64
CA ALA A 262 -12.37 -1.20 -9.16
C ALA A 262 -13.47 -1.36 -10.23
N HIS A 263 -13.12 -1.22 -11.52
CA HIS A 263 -14.04 -1.36 -12.63
C HIS A 263 -14.49 -2.81 -12.92
N TYR A 264 -13.87 -3.79 -12.29
CA TYR A 264 -14.19 -5.21 -12.52
C TYR A 264 -15.16 -5.76 -11.48
N TYR A 265 -15.31 -5.11 -10.33
CA TYR A 265 -16.19 -5.55 -9.26
C TYR A 265 -17.65 -5.15 -9.51
N PRO A 266 -18.63 -6.09 -9.48
CA PRO A 266 -20.05 -5.80 -9.77
C PRO A 266 -20.62 -4.66 -8.94
N GLN A 267 -20.31 -4.60 -7.64
CA GLN A 267 -20.87 -3.60 -6.73
C GLN A 267 -20.27 -2.20 -6.91
N LEU A 268 -19.13 -2.07 -7.57
CA LEU A 268 -18.51 -0.78 -7.89
C LEU A 268 -18.90 -0.32 -9.31
N LYS A 269 -18.81 -1.19 -10.30
CA LYS A 269 -19.12 -0.83 -11.70
C LYS A 269 -20.60 -0.49 -11.96
N LYS A 270 -21.50 -0.76 -11.00
CA LYS A 270 -22.91 -0.34 -11.08
C LYS A 270 -23.10 1.19 -11.08
N TYR A 271 -22.15 1.94 -10.49
CA TYR A 271 -22.19 3.39 -10.45
C TYR A 271 -21.85 3.99 -11.82
N LYS A 272 -22.83 4.58 -12.48
CA LYS A 272 -22.69 5.10 -13.86
C LYS A 272 -21.73 6.28 -13.99
N HIS A 273 -21.42 6.95 -12.88
CA HIS A 273 -20.44 8.04 -12.80
C HIS A 273 -19.01 7.56 -12.46
N LEU A 274 -18.81 6.27 -12.25
CA LEU A 274 -17.49 5.63 -12.36
C LEU A 274 -17.18 5.43 -13.85
N VAL A 275 -16.54 6.42 -14.47
CA VAL A 275 -16.50 6.58 -15.93
C VAL A 275 -15.49 5.68 -16.60
N GLY A 276 -14.31 5.56 -16.00
CA GLY A 276 -13.21 4.82 -16.61
C GLY A 276 -11.88 5.05 -15.92
N ASN A 277 -10.83 4.54 -16.53
CA ASN A 277 -9.46 4.72 -16.08
C ASN A 277 -8.79 5.84 -16.87
N TYR A 278 -8.20 6.80 -16.17
CA TYR A 278 -7.50 7.94 -16.76
C TYR A 278 -5.99 7.74 -16.59
N GLY A 279 -5.28 7.73 -17.70
CA GLY A 279 -3.83 7.58 -17.70
C GLY A 279 -3.38 6.13 -17.51
N ASN A 280 -2.10 5.98 -17.23
CA ASN A 280 -1.36 4.74 -17.32
C ASN A 280 -0.78 4.32 -15.95
N ALA A 281 0.52 4.01 -15.91
CA ALA A 281 1.19 3.54 -14.72
C ALA A 281 1.56 4.70 -13.77
N TRP A 282 1.79 4.38 -12.48
CA TRP A 282 2.09 5.35 -11.41
C TRP A 282 3.21 6.35 -11.75
N TRP A 283 4.22 5.94 -12.51
CA TRP A 283 5.34 6.83 -12.88
C TRP A 283 4.98 7.90 -13.92
N LYS A 284 3.78 7.84 -14.51
CA LYS A 284 3.25 8.83 -15.43
C LYS A 284 2.49 9.97 -14.73
N GLN A 285 2.28 9.90 -13.45
CA GLN A 285 1.52 10.90 -12.67
C GLN A 285 1.94 12.34 -12.95
N LYS A 286 3.25 12.60 -13.07
CA LYS A 286 3.79 13.96 -13.29
C LYS A 286 3.37 14.61 -14.59
N GLU A 287 3.03 13.83 -15.59
CA GLU A 287 2.57 14.28 -16.89
C GLU A 287 1.04 14.27 -16.97
N GLU A 288 0.42 13.19 -16.53
CA GLU A 288 -1.01 12.92 -16.68
C GLU A 288 -1.87 13.79 -15.77
N PHE A 289 -1.43 14.06 -14.53
CA PHE A 289 -2.19 14.86 -13.58
C PHE A 289 -2.28 16.35 -13.95
N GLU A 290 -1.37 16.85 -14.78
CA GLU A 290 -1.46 18.21 -15.32
C GLU A 290 -2.73 18.39 -16.17
N SER A 291 -3.15 17.35 -16.90
CA SER A 291 -4.29 17.39 -17.82
C SER A 291 -5.63 17.02 -17.17
N PHE A 292 -5.62 16.53 -15.92
CA PHE A 292 -6.86 16.05 -15.30
C PHE A 292 -7.80 17.18 -14.86
N ASN A 293 -7.32 18.34 -14.55
CA ASN A 293 -8.06 19.55 -14.09
C ASN A 293 -8.78 19.41 -12.72
N GLY A 294 -9.29 18.24 -12.35
CA GLY A 294 -10.00 17.98 -11.10
C GLY A 294 -9.07 17.62 -9.94
N PRO A 295 -9.62 17.45 -8.72
CA PRO A 295 -8.87 16.97 -7.58
C PRO A 295 -8.46 15.51 -7.73
N ILE A 296 -7.37 15.13 -7.04
CA ILE A 296 -6.71 13.83 -7.09
C ILE A 296 -6.68 13.28 -5.68
N LEU A 297 -7.29 12.10 -5.46
CA LEU A 297 -7.30 11.40 -4.19
C LEU A 297 -6.32 10.24 -4.23
N PHE A 298 -5.34 10.23 -3.33
CA PHE A 298 -4.51 9.09 -3.04
C PHE A 298 -5.07 8.32 -1.84
N THR A 299 -5.48 7.09 -2.07
CA THR A 299 -5.99 6.20 -1.02
C THR A 299 -4.87 5.37 -0.38
N THR A 300 -3.84 5.02 -1.17
CA THR A 300 -2.65 4.28 -0.74
C THR A 300 -1.43 4.74 -1.56
N ASN A 301 -0.30 4.03 -1.47
CA ASN A 301 0.80 4.15 -2.43
C ASN A 301 0.26 3.86 -3.87
N CYS A 302 0.85 4.17 -4.99
CA CYS A 302 2.19 4.74 -5.20
C CYS A 302 2.08 6.26 -5.44
N ILE A 303 2.51 7.07 -4.50
CA ILE A 303 2.58 8.52 -4.71
C ILE A 303 3.89 8.87 -5.41
N VAL A 304 3.82 9.71 -6.42
CA VAL A 304 5.00 10.37 -7.01
C VAL A 304 4.93 11.85 -6.63
N PRO A 305 5.82 12.33 -5.76
CA PRO A 305 5.82 13.73 -5.36
C PRO A 305 5.85 14.66 -6.56
N PRO A 306 4.99 15.69 -6.61
CA PRO A 306 4.89 16.61 -7.73
C PRO A 306 6.18 17.43 -7.93
N ARG A 307 6.44 17.85 -9.16
CA ARG A 307 7.52 18.81 -9.45
C ARG A 307 7.24 20.16 -8.76
N PRO A 308 8.26 20.97 -8.43
CA PRO A 308 8.06 22.28 -7.81
C PRO A 308 7.09 23.20 -8.56
N ASN A 309 7.05 23.12 -9.89
CA ASN A 309 6.20 23.90 -10.77
C ASN A 309 4.91 23.18 -11.23
N ALA A 310 4.56 22.02 -10.64
CA ALA A 310 3.35 21.31 -11.01
C ALA A 310 2.09 22.12 -10.68
N THR A 311 1.13 22.18 -11.62
CA THR A 311 -0.12 22.96 -11.48
C THR A 311 -1.18 22.26 -10.65
N TYR A 312 -1.01 20.97 -10.37
CA TYR A 312 -1.99 20.14 -9.64
C TYR A 312 -1.71 19.99 -8.14
N LYS A 313 -0.68 20.63 -7.57
CA LYS A 313 -0.31 20.47 -6.15
C LYS A 313 -1.46 20.75 -5.20
N ASP A 314 -2.17 21.85 -5.41
CA ASP A 314 -3.28 22.29 -4.54
C ASP A 314 -4.55 21.44 -4.74
N ARG A 315 -4.51 20.48 -5.68
CA ARG A 315 -5.59 19.55 -5.97
C ARG A 315 -5.36 18.15 -5.41
N ILE A 316 -4.26 17.93 -4.67
CA ILE A 316 -3.91 16.64 -4.09
C ILE A 316 -4.58 16.46 -2.72
N TYR A 317 -5.21 15.32 -2.56
CA TYR A 317 -5.82 14.83 -1.33
C TYR A 317 -5.23 13.48 -0.95
N THR A 318 -5.02 13.27 0.34
CA THR A 318 -4.50 12.02 0.90
C THR A 318 -5.45 11.50 1.98
N THR A 319 -5.44 10.21 2.24
CA THR A 319 -6.21 9.58 3.32
C THR A 319 -5.51 8.29 3.77
N GLY A 320 -5.90 7.73 4.91
CA GLY A 320 -5.34 6.47 5.39
C GLY A 320 -3.86 6.56 5.74
N ALA A 321 -3.11 5.60 5.28
CA ALA A 321 -1.67 5.51 5.48
C ALA A 321 -0.88 6.52 4.64
N THR A 322 -1.54 7.25 3.71
CA THR A 322 -0.86 8.15 2.78
C THR A 322 -0.60 9.53 3.37
N GLY A 323 0.43 10.19 2.88
CA GLY A 323 0.76 11.55 3.27
C GLY A 323 1.68 12.22 2.26
N LEU A 324 1.43 13.49 2.02
CA LEU A 324 2.27 14.35 1.20
C LEU A 324 2.23 15.75 1.77
N GLU A 325 3.38 16.35 2.01
CA GLU A 325 3.47 17.71 2.54
C GLU A 325 2.73 18.70 1.63
N GLY A 326 1.84 19.49 2.22
CA GLY A 326 0.99 20.45 1.52
C GLY A 326 -0.29 19.88 0.90
N ALA A 327 -0.50 18.56 0.90
CA ALA A 327 -1.77 17.97 0.48
C ALA A 327 -2.83 18.07 1.58
N THR A 328 -4.10 18.10 1.18
CA THR A 328 -5.22 18.06 2.11
C THR A 328 -5.49 16.62 2.57
N TYR A 329 -5.36 16.35 3.88
CA TYR A 329 -5.66 15.03 4.43
C TYR A 329 -7.15 14.87 4.74
N ILE A 330 -7.76 13.80 4.24
CA ILE A 330 -9.13 13.39 4.56
C ILE A 330 -9.06 12.44 5.77
N PRO A 331 -9.69 12.80 6.90
CA PRO A 331 -9.61 12.01 8.12
C PRO A 331 -10.18 10.60 7.97
N GLU A 332 -9.65 9.70 8.81
CA GLU A 332 -10.08 8.31 8.91
C GLU A 332 -11.54 8.18 9.38
N ARG A 333 -12.11 7.00 9.11
CA ARG A 333 -13.42 6.56 9.64
C ARG A 333 -13.44 6.63 11.16
N LYS A 334 -14.50 7.18 11.71
CA LYS A 334 -14.72 7.23 13.17
C LYS A 334 -16.12 6.75 13.51
N ASP A 335 -16.22 6.00 14.61
CA ASP A 335 -17.51 5.58 15.18
C ASP A 335 -18.42 4.85 14.18
N GLY A 336 -17.85 4.03 13.30
CA GLY A 336 -18.58 3.29 12.27
C GLY A 336 -19.13 4.15 11.13
N LYS A 337 -18.80 5.45 11.08
CA LYS A 337 -19.21 6.35 10.00
C LYS A 337 -18.20 6.29 8.84
N GLN A 338 -18.71 6.51 7.64
CA GLN A 338 -17.91 6.67 6.43
C GLN A 338 -16.94 7.86 6.54
N LYS A 339 -15.85 7.83 5.74
CA LYS A 339 -15.02 9.03 5.55
C LYS A 339 -15.85 10.16 4.95
N ASP A 340 -15.58 11.39 5.36
CA ASP A 340 -16.25 12.57 4.81
C ASP A 340 -15.45 13.11 3.62
N PHE A 341 -15.96 12.89 2.42
CA PHE A 341 -15.38 13.38 1.18
C PHE A 341 -15.95 14.73 0.73
N SER A 342 -16.72 15.42 1.56
CA SER A 342 -17.36 16.70 1.19
C SER A 342 -16.36 17.73 0.67
N VAL A 343 -15.19 17.85 1.28
CA VAL A 343 -14.16 18.83 0.91
C VAL A 343 -13.64 18.61 -0.52
N ILE A 344 -13.37 17.38 -0.94
CA ILE A 344 -12.89 17.08 -2.28
C ILE A 344 -14.02 17.18 -3.31
N ILE A 345 -15.25 16.83 -2.94
CA ILE A 345 -16.47 16.98 -3.77
C ILE A 345 -16.73 18.45 -4.06
N GLU A 346 -16.69 19.31 -3.05
CA GLU A 346 -16.88 20.77 -3.23
C GLU A 346 -15.74 21.39 -4.06
N HIS A 347 -14.51 20.86 -3.94
CA HIS A 347 -13.42 21.28 -4.81
C HIS A 347 -13.69 20.88 -6.28
N ALA A 348 -14.08 19.64 -6.52
CA ALA A 348 -14.38 19.14 -7.87
C ALA A 348 -15.46 19.97 -8.59
N ARG A 349 -16.51 20.40 -7.90
CA ARG A 349 -17.58 21.25 -8.46
C ARG A 349 -17.11 22.54 -9.09
N ARG A 350 -15.93 23.05 -8.68
CA ARG A 350 -15.34 24.30 -9.17
C ARG A 350 -14.31 24.07 -10.26
N CYS A 351 -13.99 22.82 -10.55
CA CYS A 351 -13.00 22.45 -11.55
C CYS A 351 -13.62 22.32 -12.95
N GLN A 352 -12.78 22.48 -13.97
CA GLN A 352 -13.11 22.14 -15.35
C GLN A 352 -13.10 20.62 -15.54
N PRO A 353 -13.80 20.08 -16.54
CA PRO A 353 -13.69 18.69 -16.92
C PRO A 353 -12.23 18.30 -17.25
N PRO A 354 -11.87 17.03 -17.06
CA PRO A 354 -10.54 16.54 -17.46
C PRO A 354 -10.34 16.62 -18.98
N VAL A 355 -9.10 16.85 -19.41
CA VAL A 355 -8.72 16.79 -20.82
C VAL A 355 -8.38 15.35 -21.18
N ALA A 356 -8.95 14.84 -22.27
CA ALA A 356 -8.65 13.50 -22.75
C ALA A 356 -7.17 13.37 -23.16
N ILE A 357 -6.49 12.36 -22.65
CA ILE A 357 -5.13 11.99 -23.05
C ILE A 357 -5.11 10.70 -23.87
N GLU A 358 -6.16 9.89 -23.74
CA GLU A 358 -6.37 8.63 -24.46
C GLU A 358 -7.85 8.50 -24.83
N SER A 359 -8.15 7.55 -25.69
CA SER A 359 -9.53 7.21 -26.08
C SER A 359 -9.65 5.73 -26.40
N GLY A 360 -10.84 5.18 -26.25
CA GLY A 360 -11.13 3.77 -26.49
C GLY A 360 -11.44 3.01 -25.21
N LYS A 361 -11.20 1.72 -25.22
CA LYS A 361 -11.49 0.82 -24.12
C LYS A 361 -10.38 -0.22 -23.94
N ILE A 362 -10.22 -0.67 -22.73
CA ILE A 362 -9.37 -1.82 -22.35
C ILE A 362 -10.26 -2.91 -21.73
N VAL A 363 -9.83 -4.16 -21.83
CA VAL A 363 -10.56 -5.32 -21.27
C VAL A 363 -9.74 -5.93 -20.15
N GLY A 364 -10.38 -6.16 -18.99
CA GLY A 364 -9.77 -6.82 -17.85
C GLY A 364 -10.82 -7.56 -17.02
N GLY A 365 -10.47 -7.93 -15.77
CA GLY A 365 -11.36 -8.66 -14.87
C GLY A 365 -11.24 -10.18 -14.96
N PHE A 366 -10.14 -10.69 -15.51
CA PHE A 366 -9.81 -12.12 -15.59
C PHE A 366 -9.31 -12.65 -14.24
N ALA A 367 -10.12 -12.51 -13.20
CA ALA A 367 -9.80 -13.04 -11.88
C ALA A 367 -10.06 -14.56 -11.80
N HIS A 368 -9.67 -15.19 -10.68
CA HIS A 368 -9.73 -16.65 -10.51
C HIS A 368 -11.12 -17.24 -10.82
N ALA A 369 -12.21 -16.63 -10.37
CA ALA A 369 -13.57 -17.11 -10.66
C ALA A 369 -13.88 -17.15 -12.16
N GLN A 370 -13.42 -16.15 -12.94
CA GLN A 370 -13.60 -16.12 -14.39
C GLN A 370 -12.72 -17.15 -15.09
N VAL A 371 -11.48 -17.35 -14.64
CA VAL A 371 -10.57 -18.36 -15.18
C VAL A 371 -11.12 -19.77 -14.93
N ILE A 372 -11.63 -20.03 -13.72
CA ILE A 372 -12.27 -21.32 -13.39
C ILE A 372 -13.51 -21.55 -14.26
N ALA A 373 -14.35 -20.55 -14.48
CA ALA A 373 -15.52 -20.65 -15.36
C ALA A 373 -15.16 -20.94 -16.82
N LEU A 374 -13.94 -20.64 -17.25
CA LEU A 374 -13.43 -20.92 -18.59
C LEU A 374 -12.56 -22.20 -18.64
N ALA A 375 -12.41 -22.93 -17.53
CA ALA A 375 -11.46 -24.04 -17.41
C ALA A 375 -11.64 -25.10 -18.51
N ASP A 376 -12.87 -25.52 -18.81
CA ASP A 376 -13.13 -26.53 -19.83
C ASP A 376 -12.66 -26.10 -21.22
N LYS A 377 -12.87 -24.82 -21.58
CA LYS A 377 -12.40 -24.26 -22.88
C LYS A 377 -10.87 -24.20 -22.92
N VAL A 378 -10.23 -23.85 -21.82
CA VAL A 378 -8.75 -23.82 -21.72
C VAL A 378 -8.20 -25.24 -21.84
N VAL A 379 -8.79 -26.22 -21.14
CA VAL A 379 -8.38 -27.63 -21.20
C VAL A 379 -8.56 -28.20 -22.65
N GLU A 380 -9.65 -27.86 -23.31
CA GLU A 380 -9.88 -28.25 -24.69
C GLU A 380 -8.83 -27.64 -25.64
N ALA A 381 -8.53 -26.34 -25.47
CA ALA A 381 -7.52 -25.67 -26.27
C ALA A 381 -6.10 -26.24 -26.05
N VAL A 382 -5.78 -26.68 -24.83
CA VAL A 382 -4.52 -27.39 -24.53
C VAL A 382 -4.51 -28.75 -25.19
N LYS A 383 -5.59 -29.54 -25.07
CA LYS A 383 -5.71 -30.89 -25.69
C LYS A 383 -5.66 -30.86 -27.22
N SER A 384 -6.23 -29.83 -27.83
CA SER A 384 -6.20 -29.64 -29.30
C SER A 384 -4.87 -29.07 -29.80
N GLY A 385 -3.96 -28.64 -28.90
CA GLY A 385 -2.69 -27.99 -29.24
C GLY A 385 -2.82 -26.52 -29.64
N ALA A 386 -4.00 -25.90 -29.50
CA ALA A 386 -4.20 -24.47 -29.72
C ALA A 386 -3.45 -23.65 -28.70
N ILE A 387 -3.39 -24.11 -27.43
CA ILE A 387 -2.52 -23.57 -26.39
C ILE A 387 -1.35 -24.52 -26.21
N ARG A 388 -0.14 -24.03 -26.47
CA ARG A 388 1.10 -24.82 -26.34
C ARG A 388 1.87 -24.54 -25.06
N LYS A 389 1.77 -23.30 -24.53
CA LYS A 389 2.50 -22.84 -23.35
C LYS A 389 1.70 -21.79 -22.60
N PHE A 390 1.90 -21.72 -21.28
CA PHE A 390 1.46 -20.65 -20.41
C PHE A 390 2.69 -19.85 -19.97
N PHE A 391 2.59 -18.54 -20.04
CA PHE A 391 3.60 -17.62 -19.49
C PHE A 391 3.01 -16.88 -18.31
N VAL A 392 3.63 -17.01 -17.15
CA VAL A 392 3.23 -16.29 -15.95
C VAL A 392 4.19 -15.13 -15.75
N MET A 393 3.69 -13.90 -15.88
CA MET A 393 4.44 -12.68 -15.63
C MET A 393 3.87 -12.01 -14.39
N ALA A 394 4.63 -12.05 -13.28
CA ALA A 394 4.24 -11.50 -11.99
C ALA A 394 5.16 -10.35 -11.61
N GLY A 395 5.16 -9.27 -12.39
CA GLY A 395 5.98 -8.09 -12.19
C GLY A 395 5.96 -7.19 -13.43
N CYS A 396 6.75 -6.14 -13.40
CA CYS A 396 6.92 -5.21 -14.52
C CYS A 396 8.36 -4.67 -14.57
N ASP A 397 8.74 -4.11 -15.71
CA ASP A 397 10.06 -3.46 -15.87
C ASP A 397 10.17 -2.12 -15.14
N GLY A 398 9.06 -1.57 -14.66
CA GLY A 398 9.02 -0.26 -14.04
C GLY A 398 9.35 0.85 -15.04
N ARG A 399 9.92 1.97 -14.53
CA ARG A 399 10.27 3.12 -15.36
C ARG A 399 11.72 3.15 -15.87
N MET A 400 12.56 2.26 -15.35
CA MET A 400 14.01 2.29 -15.63
C MET A 400 14.29 1.70 -17.02
N LYS A 401 14.84 2.50 -17.93
CA LYS A 401 15.16 2.08 -19.31
C LYS A 401 16.11 0.90 -19.41
N SER A 402 16.89 0.61 -18.36
CA SER A 402 17.78 -0.54 -18.28
C SER A 402 17.07 -1.85 -17.95
N ARG A 403 15.78 -1.80 -17.64
CA ARG A 403 14.94 -2.98 -17.36
C ARG A 403 13.99 -3.18 -18.53
N SER A 404 14.15 -4.29 -19.25
CA SER A 404 13.35 -4.64 -20.43
C SER A 404 12.89 -6.10 -20.44
N TYR A 405 13.13 -6.83 -19.34
CA TYR A 405 12.87 -8.28 -19.28
C TYR A 405 11.43 -8.66 -19.64
N TYR A 406 10.43 -8.03 -18.99
CA TYR A 406 9.02 -8.33 -19.27
C TYR A 406 8.58 -7.80 -20.63
N THR A 407 9.07 -6.65 -21.03
CA THR A 407 8.79 -6.07 -22.35
C THR A 407 9.33 -6.98 -23.47
N GLU A 408 10.58 -7.38 -23.38
CA GLU A 408 11.22 -8.28 -24.37
C GLU A 408 10.51 -9.63 -24.42
N LEU A 409 10.18 -10.23 -23.25
CA LEU A 409 9.45 -11.49 -23.20
C LEU A 409 8.09 -11.38 -23.88
N SER A 410 7.34 -10.30 -23.66
CA SER A 410 6.04 -10.10 -24.28
C SER A 410 6.15 -9.92 -25.80
N LEU A 411 7.18 -9.22 -26.28
CA LEU A 411 7.40 -9.01 -27.72
C LEU A 411 7.75 -10.28 -28.46
N ILE A 412 8.53 -11.19 -27.88
CA ILE A 412 8.88 -12.49 -28.49
C ILE A 412 7.63 -13.31 -28.85
N HIS A 413 6.55 -13.19 -28.05
CA HIS A 413 5.32 -14.00 -28.22
C HIS A 413 4.17 -13.27 -28.90
N ILE A 414 4.23 -11.95 -29.00
CA ILE A 414 3.21 -11.12 -29.65
C ILE A 414 3.59 -10.84 -31.12
N SER A 415 4.88 -10.74 -31.40
CA SER A 415 5.38 -10.39 -32.74
C SER A 415 5.62 -11.57 -33.69
N GLU A 416 5.52 -12.80 -33.22
CA GLU A 416 5.60 -14.01 -34.06
C GLU A 416 4.21 -14.70 -34.13
N PRO A 417 3.35 -14.32 -35.07
CA PRO A 417 2.17 -15.13 -35.38
C PRO A 417 2.64 -16.44 -36.05
N THR A 418 2.63 -17.50 -35.29
CA THR A 418 2.77 -18.86 -35.85
C THR A 418 1.43 -19.51 -36.01
#